data_15c9e78f99931bc0df115c2a5d1f0c58
#
_entry.id   15c9e78f99931bc0df115c2a5d1f0c58
#
_cell.length_a   1.000
_cell.length_b   1.000
_cell.length_c   1.000
_cell.angle_alpha   90.00
_cell.angle_beta   90.00
_cell.angle_gamma   90.00
#
_symmetry.space_group_name_H-M   'P 1'
#
loop_
_entity.id
_entity.type
_entity.pdbx_description
1 polymer ?
#
loop_
_entity_poly.entity_id
_entity_poly.type
_entity_poly.pdbx_seq_one_letter_code
_entity_poly.pdbx_strand_id
1 'polypeptide(L)'
;MLRDGAVLLHRLYLPGGSTYFQLHLGADGRPDECRYFSRLDDVTPADGQEWGAWLDPVEGMIGWPSFQTKDGKTYERVWAPSGSRVPPRMMEETLQLVDHVEQRQQQMMLYGGATGGAAPAPETEYILVSAIEGTGQAWVQIDAGIDINPAALTLPSVPLAA
;
A
#
# COMPACT_ATOMS: atom_id res chain seq x y z
N MET A 1 9.32 -5.89 -3.80
CA MET A 1 9.48 -6.01 -2.34
C MET A 1 9.62 -4.63 -1.74
N LEU A 2 8.89 -4.35 -0.69
CA LEU A 2 8.98 -3.09 0.04
C LEU A 2 9.68 -3.33 1.37
N ARG A 3 10.57 -2.42 1.72
CA ARG A 3 11.37 -2.54 2.95
C ARG A 3 11.29 -1.26 3.77
N ASP A 4 11.05 -1.44 5.07
CA ASP A 4 11.21 -0.44 6.12
C ASP A 4 11.96 -1.10 7.27
N GLY A 5 13.29 -0.88 7.33
CA GLY A 5 14.13 -1.56 8.32
C GLY A 5 14.02 -3.09 8.24
N ALA A 6 13.50 -3.69 9.30
CA ALA A 6 13.27 -5.14 9.39
C ALA A 6 11.93 -5.61 8.79
N VAL A 7 11.02 -4.68 8.48
CA VAL A 7 9.72 -5.03 7.91
C VAL A 7 9.84 -5.19 6.40
N LEU A 8 9.40 -6.34 5.90
CA LEU A 8 9.40 -6.68 4.49
C LEU A 8 7.98 -6.99 4.04
N LEU A 9 7.53 -6.29 2.99
CA LEU A 9 6.29 -6.58 2.31
C LEU A 9 6.59 -7.05 0.89
N HIS A 10 6.04 -8.18 0.51
CA HIS A 10 6.18 -8.72 -0.83
C HIS A 10 4.96 -8.37 -1.66
N ARG A 11 5.17 -7.84 -2.84
CA ARG A 11 4.11 -7.56 -3.80
C ARG A 11 4.21 -8.45 -5.01
N LEU A 12 3.07 -8.97 -5.40
CA LEU A 12 2.88 -9.76 -6.62
C LEU A 12 1.93 -8.99 -7.52
N TYR A 13 2.49 -8.28 -8.49
CA TYR A 13 1.68 -7.51 -9.44
C TYR A 13 1.07 -8.43 -10.50
N LEU A 14 -0.22 -8.22 -10.75
CA LEU A 14 -0.92 -8.89 -11.85
C LEU A 14 -0.64 -8.16 -13.18
N PRO A 15 -0.87 -8.80 -14.32
CA PRO A 15 -0.71 -8.15 -15.62
C PRO A 15 -1.43 -6.80 -15.69
N GLY A 16 -0.76 -5.77 -16.20
CA GLY A 16 -1.25 -4.40 -16.23
C GLY A 16 -0.82 -3.55 -15.05
N GLY A 17 -0.38 -4.13 -13.93
CA GLY A 17 0.22 -3.44 -12.79
C GLY A 17 -0.72 -2.64 -11.89
N SER A 18 -2.03 -2.64 -12.17
CA SER A 18 -3.02 -1.88 -11.36
C SER A 18 -3.61 -2.70 -10.22
N THR A 19 -3.37 -4.00 -10.19
CA THR A 19 -3.81 -4.91 -9.13
C THR A 19 -2.63 -5.73 -8.64
N TYR A 20 -2.60 -6.00 -7.34
CA TYR A 20 -1.51 -6.76 -6.75
C TYR A 20 -1.92 -7.39 -5.42
N PHE A 21 -1.21 -8.46 -5.05
CA PHE A 21 -1.23 -9.00 -3.71
C PHE A 21 -0.07 -8.42 -2.92
N GLN A 22 -0.32 -8.06 -1.67
CA GLN A 22 0.72 -7.62 -0.74
C GLN A 22 0.76 -8.58 0.44
N LEU A 23 1.92 -9.16 0.67
CA LEU A 23 2.15 -10.21 1.65
C LEU A 23 3.14 -9.73 2.71
N HIS A 24 2.84 -9.99 3.98
CA HIS A 24 3.82 -9.98 5.05
C HIS A 24 4.20 -11.42 5.37
N LEU A 25 5.49 -11.72 5.41
CA LEU A 25 5.99 -13.04 5.75
C LEU A 25 6.35 -13.09 7.24
N GLY A 26 5.86 -14.10 7.92
CA GLY A 26 6.23 -14.38 9.29
C GLY A 26 7.64 -14.97 9.39
N ALA A 27 8.08 -15.23 10.62
CA ALA A 27 9.42 -15.75 10.90
C ALA A 27 9.68 -17.15 10.29
N ASP A 28 8.61 -17.91 10.01
CA ASP A 28 8.67 -19.22 9.36
C ASP A 28 8.72 -19.12 7.81
N GLY A 29 8.75 -17.92 7.27
CA GLY A 29 8.75 -17.68 5.83
C GLY A 29 7.39 -17.86 5.16
N ARG A 30 6.33 -18.08 5.93
CA ARG A 30 4.96 -18.20 5.40
C ARG A 30 4.24 -16.86 5.53
N PRO A 31 3.30 -16.55 4.60
CA PRO A 31 2.48 -15.37 4.72
C PRO A 31 1.60 -15.43 5.97
N ASP A 32 1.69 -14.42 6.83
CA ASP A 32 0.79 -14.22 7.98
C ASP A 32 -0.26 -13.15 7.72
N GLU A 33 0.00 -12.25 6.77
CA GLU A 33 -0.97 -11.28 6.25
C GLU A 33 -0.94 -11.29 4.73
N CYS A 34 -2.11 -11.17 4.13
CA CYS A 34 -2.24 -10.95 2.69
C CYS A 34 -3.39 -9.99 2.44
N ARG A 35 -3.14 -9.00 1.59
CA ARG A 35 -4.17 -8.10 1.07
C ARG A 35 -4.10 -8.05 -0.43
N TYR A 36 -5.28 -7.94 -1.04
CA TYR A 36 -5.42 -7.73 -2.46
C TYR A 36 -5.82 -6.29 -2.70
N PHE A 37 -5.02 -5.57 -3.47
CA PHE A 37 -5.23 -4.17 -3.79
C PHE A 37 -5.53 -3.95 -5.26
N SER A 38 -6.39 -2.96 -5.50
CA SER A 38 -6.72 -2.48 -6.83
C SER A 38 -6.62 -0.96 -6.84
N ARG A 39 -6.00 -0.40 -7.88
CA ARG A 39 -5.89 1.05 -7.98
C ARG A 39 -7.26 1.69 -8.09
N LEU A 40 -7.58 2.56 -7.14
CA LEU A 40 -8.82 3.32 -7.11
C LEU A 40 -8.65 4.67 -7.82
N ASP A 41 -7.53 5.34 -7.56
CA ASP A 41 -7.24 6.66 -8.09
C ASP A 41 -5.73 6.91 -8.10
N ASP A 42 -5.30 7.85 -8.92
CA ASP A 42 -3.96 8.40 -8.88
C ASP A 42 -3.97 9.90 -9.13
N VAL A 43 -2.99 10.58 -8.56
CA VAL A 43 -2.83 12.03 -8.71
C VAL A 43 -1.37 12.31 -9.05
N THR A 44 -1.15 13.03 -10.14
CA THR A 44 0.18 13.54 -10.45
C THR A 44 0.22 15.02 -10.07
N PRO A 45 0.93 15.38 -8.96
CA PRO A 45 1.04 16.78 -8.56
C PRO A 45 1.73 17.61 -9.64
N ALA A 46 1.19 18.79 -9.88
CA ALA A 46 1.71 19.69 -10.93
C ALA A 46 3.04 20.34 -10.55
N ASP A 47 3.29 20.52 -9.24
CA ASP A 47 4.47 21.17 -8.71
C ASP A 47 4.79 20.72 -7.27
N GLY A 48 5.84 21.29 -6.71
CA GLY A 48 6.25 20.98 -5.33
C GLY A 48 5.25 21.42 -4.26
N GLN A 49 4.42 22.40 -4.53
CA GLN A 49 3.39 22.86 -3.61
C GLN A 49 2.25 21.83 -3.50
N GLU A 50 1.79 21.28 -4.60
CA GLU A 50 0.81 20.19 -4.59
C GLU A 50 1.40 18.92 -3.98
N TRP A 51 2.65 18.63 -4.23
CA TRP A 51 3.37 17.52 -3.60
C TRP A 51 3.43 17.69 -2.08
N GLY A 52 3.74 18.92 -1.62
CA GLY A 52 3.76 19.26 -0.20
C GLY A 52 2.41 19.13 0.47
N ALA A 53 1.30 19.36 -0.24
CA ALA A 53 -0.05 19.15 0.30
C ALA A 53 -0.28 17.68 0.73
N TRP A 54 0.41 16.74 0.14
CA TRP A 54 0.36 15.33 0.54
C TRP A 54 1.36 14.98 1.63
N LEU A 55 2.56 15.55 1.60
CA LEU A 55 3.72 15.12 2.38
C LEU A 55 4.22 16.11 3.41
N ASP A 56 3.64 17.31 3.50
CA ASP A 56 4.08 18.29 4.49
C ASP A 56 4.12 17.66 5.90
N PRO A 57 5.20 17.85 6.68
CA PRO A 57 5.32 17.22 8.00
C PRO A 57 4.24 17.63 9.00
N VAL A 58 3.60 18.79 8.80
CA VAL A 58 2.58 19.34 9.69
C VAL A 58 1.18 19.19 9.13
N GLU A 59 0.98 19.46 7.85
CA GLU A 59 -0.33 19.58 7.22
C GLU A 59 -0.59 18.57 6.09
N GLY A 60 0.39 17.75 5.72
CA GLY A 60 0.24 16.80 4.62
C GLY A 60 -0.88 15.79 4.85
N MET A 61 -1.61 15.46 3.78
CA MET A 61 -2.79 14.57 3.85
C MET A 61 -2.45 13.14 4.24
N ILE A 62 -1.26 12.66 3.89
CA ILE A 62 -0.84 11.31 4.25
C ILE A 62 -0.38 11.30 5.70
N GLY A 63 -1.04 10.54 6.56
CA GLY A 63 -0.70 10.42 7.97
C GLY A 63 -1.72 11.02 8.93
N TRP A 64 -2.76 11.69 8.43
CA TRP A 64 -3.89 12.11 9.27
C TRP A 64 -4.62 10.89 9.86
N PRO A 65 -5.33 11.04 10.98
CA PRO A 65 -6.08 9.93 11.60
C PRO A 65 -7.16 9.34 10.70
N SER A 66 -7.65 10.09 9.73
CA SER A 66 -8.66 9.63 8.78
C SER A 66 -8.34 10.09 7.36
N PHE A 67 -8.90 9.38 6.41
CA PHE A 67 -8.80 9.70 4.98
C PHE A 67 -10.16 9.54 4.33
N GLN A 68 -10.57 10.53 3.55
CA GLN A 68 -11.83 10.51 2.82
C GLN A 68 -11.57 10.32 1.32
N THR A 69 -12.22 9.33 0.73
CA THR A 69 -12.19 9.11 -0.72
C THR A 69 -13.14 10.05 -1.45
N LYS A 70 -13.01 10.14 -2.77
CA LYS A 70 -13.82 11.04 -3.60
C LYS A 70 -15.33 10.79 -3.50
N ASP A 71 -15.73 9.55 -3.22
CA ASP A 71 -17.13 9.16 -3.01
C ASP A 71 -17.67 9.53 -1.63
N GLY A 72 -16.87 10.17 -0.80
CA GLY A 72 -17.27 10.67 0.51
C GLY A 72 -17.13 9.67 1.65
N LYS A 73 -16.64 8.47 1.39
CA LYS A 73 -16.41 7.48 2.43
C LYS A 73 -15.15 7.79 3.23
N THR A 74 -15.25 7.72 4.56
CA THR A 74 -14.14 7.98 5.48
C THR A 74 -13.56 6.68 6.01
N TYR A 75 -12.23 6.61 6.02
CA TYR A 75 -11.46 5.48 6.53
C TYR A 75 -10.57 5.96 7.67
N GLU A 76 -10.33 5.10 8.64
CA GLU A 76 -9.48 5.40 9.79
C GLU A 76 -8.09 4.77 9.63
N ARG A 77 -7.08 5.44 10.15
CA ARG A 77 -5.71 4.99 10.06
C ARG A 77 -5.51 3.67 10.79
N VAL A 78 -4.95 2.68 10.12
CA VAL A 78 -4.63 1.35 10.66
C VAL A 78 -3.23 1.34 11.27
N TRP A 79 -2.24 1.85 10.55
CA TRP A 79 -0.90 2.00 11.10
C TRP A 79 -0.86 3.20 12.04
N ALA A 80 -0.50 2.99 13.30
CA ALA A 80 -0.61 3.97 14.37
C ALA A 80 -2.06 4.48 14.55
N PRO A 81 -2.96 3.64 15.08
CA PRO A 81 -4.42 3.91 15.05
C PRO A 81 -4.90 5.02 15.99
N SER A 82 -4.07 5.49 16.91
CA SER A 82 -4.45 6.54 17.86
C SER A 82 -3.58 7.78 17.70
N GLY A 83 -4.13 8.93 18.11
CA GLY A 83 -3.41 10.19 18.17
C GLY A 83 -3.62 11.10 16.96
N SER A 84 -2.82 12.14 16.90
CA SER A 84 -2.81 13.15 15.85
C SER A 84 -2.12 12.62 14.58
N ARG A 85 -1.84 13.51 13.64
CA ARG A 85 -1.09 13.19 12.45
C ARG A 85 0.27 12.54 12.81
N VAL A 86 0.62 11.49 12.08
CA VAL A 86 1.93 10.83 12.16
C VAL A 86 2.63 10.91 10.80
N PRO A 87 3.97 10.84 10.76
CA PRO A 87 4.67 10.76 9.49
C PRO A 87 4.23 9.53 8.69
N PRO A 88 4.11 9.65 7.37
CA PRO A 88 3.88 8.48 6.53
C PRO A 88 5.05 7.51 6.67
N ARG A 89 4.74 6.23 6.50
CA ARG A 89 5.75 5.18 6.57
C ARG A 89 6.59 5.19 5.31
N MET A 90 7.89 5.36 5.48
CA MET A 90 8.83 5.34 4.36
C MET A 90 9.24 3.91 4.05
N MET A 91 9.05 3.49 2.82
CA MET A 91 9.44 2.17 2.33
C MET A 91 10.17 2.30 1.00
N GLU A 92 11.21 1.51 0.83
CA GLU A 92 11.89 1.34 -0.44
C GLU A 92 11.30 0.11 -1.15
N GLU A 93 10.78 0.30 -2.33
CA GLU A 93 10.31 -0.78 -3.18
C GLU A 93 11.36 -1.16 -4.21
N THR A 94 11.70 -2.43 -4.25
CA THR A 94 12.50 -3.02 -5.32
C THR A 94 11.57 -3.80 -6.24
N LEU A 95 11.45 -3.36 -7.49
CA LEU A 95 10.63 -3.98 -8.52
C LEU A 95 11.52 -4.80 -9.43
N GLN A 96 11.22 -6.08 -9.52
CA GLN A 96 11.89 -6.95 -10.50
C GLN A 96 11.01 -7.06 -11.74
N LEU A 97 11.49 -6.48 -12.84
CA LEU A 97 10.87 -6.53 -14.15
C LEU A 97 11.58 -7.60 -15.00
N VAL A 98 11.02 -7.88 -16.17
CA VAL A 98 11.52 -8.97 -17.03
C VAL A 98 12.99 -8.77 -17.42
N ASP A 99 13.39 -7.52 -17.67
CA ASP A 99 14.70 -7.17 -18.24
C ASP A 99 15.57 -6.31 -17.31
N HIS A 100 15.02 -5.79 -16.20
CA HIS A 100 15.75 -4.94 -15.28
C HIS A 100 15.11 -4.88 -13.90
N VAL A 101 15.80 -4.22 -12.97
CA VAL A 101 15.33 -3.95 -11.61
C VAL A 101 15.17 -2.44 -11.45
N GLU A 102 14.03 -2.01 -10.92
CA GLU A 102 13.77 -0.61 -10.57
C GLU A 102 13.64 -0.47 -9.07
N GLN A 103 13.99 0.71 -8.57
CA GLN A 103 13.77 1.10 -7.17
C GLN A 103 12.87 2.32 -7.11
N ARG A 104 11.95 2.31 -6.13
CA ARG A 104 11.04 3.40 -5.86
C ARG A 104 11.05 3.71 -4.37
N GLN A 105 10.98 4.99 -4.05
CA GLN A 105 10.72 5.45 -2.68
C GLN A 105 9.21 5.64 -2.51
N GLN A 106 8.67 5.09 -1.43
CA GLN A 106 7.26 5.24 -1.12
C GLN A 106 7.09 5.80 0.28
N GLN A 107 6.19 6.77 0.42
CA GLN A 107 5.71 7.26 1.70
C GLN A 107 4.23 6.95 1.77
N MET A 108 3.84 6.05 2.67
CA MET A 108 2.51 5.46 2.65
C MET A 108 1.84 5.41 4.01
N MET A 109 0.52 5.33 3.98
CA MET A 109 -0.31 5.08 5.14
C MET A 109 -1.48 4.17 4.78
N LEU A 110 -1.74 3.20 5.65
CA LEU A 110 -2.87 2.30 5.52
C LEU A 110 -4.04 2.80 6.35
N TYR A 111 -5.20 2.87 5.70
CA TYR A 111 -6.49 3.19 6.31
C TYR A 111 -7.44 2.03 6.15
N GLY A 112 -8.40 1.92 7.05
CA GLY A 112 -9.39 0.85 7.01
C GLY A 112 -10.77 1.34 7.42
N GLY A 113 -11.78 0.63 6.96
CA GLY A 113 -13.17 0.90 7.29
C GLY A 113 -14.03 -0.33 7.09
N ALA A 114 -15.19 -0.36 7.75
CA ALA A 114 -16.14 -1.43 7.58
C ALA A 114 -16.77 -1.39 6.19
N THR A 115 -16.93 -2.55 5.56
CA THR A 115 -17.61 -2.65 4.25
C THR A 115 -19.13 -2.51 4.39
N GLY A 116 -19.67 -2.86 5.55
CA GLY A 116 -21.12 -2.99 5.75
C GLY A 116 -21.73 -4.24 5.12
N GLY A 117 -20.91 -5.08 4.49
CA GLY A 117 -21.36 -6.32 3.88
C GLY A 117 -21.53 -7.45 4.90
N ALA A 118 -22.43 -8.39 4.59
CA ALA A 118 -22.60 -9.62 5.36
C ALA A 118 -21.65 -10.72 4.85
N ALA A 119 -21.26 -11.64 5.76
CA ALA A 119 -20.48 -12.81 5.36
C ALA A 119 -21.16 -13.56 4.19
N PRO A 120 -20.39 -14.09 3.19
CA PRO A 120 -18.94 -14.22 3.15
C PRO A 120 -18.17 -12.99 2.62
N ALA A 121 -18.81 -11.84 2.47
CA ALA A 121 -18.12 -10.63 2.05
C ALA A 121 -17.09 -10.20 3.11
N PRO A 122 -15.98 -9.55 2.69
CA PRO A 122 -15.00 -9.01 3.64
C PRO A 122 -15.65 -8.03 4.61
N GLU A 123 -15.28 -8.08 5.88
CA GLU A 123 -15.78 -7.15 6.91
C GLU A 123 -15.10 -5.80 6.83
N THR A 124 -13.84 -5.78 6.43
CA THR A 124 -13.00 -4.58 6.35
C THR A 124 -12.51 -4.38 4.94
N GLU A 125 -12.54 -3.14 4.49
CA GLU A 125 -11.83 -2.70 3.31
C GLU A 125 -10.77 -1.68 3.69
N TYR A 126 -9.73 -1.61 2.88
CA TYR A 126 -8.56 -0.78 3.13
C TYR A 126 -8.37 0.24 2.03
N ILE A 127 -7.78 1.35 2.40
CA ILE A 127 -7.22 2.32 1.47
C ILE A 127 -5.73 2.48 1.81
N LEU A 128 -4.89 2.20 0.84
CA LEU A 128 -3.46 2.46 0.93
C LEU A 128 -3.15 3.71 0.12
N VAL A 129 -2.72 4.75 0.81
CA VAL A 129 -2.31 6.02 0.19
C VAL A 129 -0.80 6.05 0.14
N SER A 130 -0.24 6.19 -1.06
CA SER A 130 1.20 6.13 -1.28
C SER A 130 1.66 7.29 -2.13
N ALA A 131 2.61 8.08 -1.63
CA ALA A 131 3.38 9.01 -2.43
C ALA A 131 4.61 8.28 -2.95
N ILE A 132 4.72 8.16 -4.26
CA ILE A 132 5.70 7.30 -4.92
C ILE A 132 6.65 8.16 -5.76
N GLU A 133 7.94 7.98 -5.54
CA GLU A 133 9.00 8.57 -6.36
C GLU A 133 9.80 7.45 -7.02
N GLY A 134 9.88 7.50 -8.33
CA GLY A 134 10.69 6.61 -9.14
C GLY A 134 11.58 7.41 -10.08
N THR A 135 12.19 6.73 -11.03
CA THR A 135 13.09 7.36 -12.00
C THR A 135 12.37 8.40 -12.85
N GLY A 136 12.57 9.69 -12.51
CA GLY A 136 12.00 10.82 -13.24
C GLY A 136 10.49 11.02 -13.09
N GLN A 137 9.83 10.28 -12.19
CA GLN A 137 8.38 10.36 -11.98
C GLN A 137 8.05 10.41 -10.49
N ALA A 138 7.00 11.16 -10.16
CA ALA A 138 6.43 11.21 -8.82
C ALA A 138 4.91 11.32 -8.93
N TRP A 139 4.19 10.52 -8.14
CA TRP A 139 2.73 10.53 -8.12
C TRP A 139 2.21 10.05 -6.78
N VAL A 140 0.94 10.34 -6.50
CA VAL A 140 0.22 9.79 -5.37
C VAL A 140 -0.76 8.74 -5.88
N GLN A 141 -0.75 7.56 -5.28
CA GLN A 141 -1.58 6.43 -5.65
C GLN A 141 -2.49 6.08 -4.48
N ILE A 142 -3.76 5.82 -4.80
CA ILE A 142 -4.76 5.43 -3.83
C ILE A 142 -5.28 4.06 -4.26
N ASP A 143 -4.99 3.05 -3.45
CA ASP A 143 -5.36 1.67 -3.72
C ASP A 143 -6.42 1.21 -2.72
N ALA A 144 -7.47 0.58 -3.23
CA ALA A 144 -8.49 -0.06 -2.41
C ALA A 144 -8.15 -1.54 -2.24
N GLY A 145 -8.29 -2.06 -1.03
CA GLY A 145 -7.88 -3.43 -0.73
C GLY A 145 -8.79 -4.17 0.23
N ILE A 146 -8.66 -5.47 0.22
CA ILE A 146 -9.35 -6.39 1.13
C ILE A 146 -8.37 -7.39 1.71
N ASP A 147 -8.70 -7.93 2.87
CA ASP A 147 -7.96 -9.06 3.42
C ASP A 147 -8.25 -10.33 2.64
N ILE A 148 -7.18 -11.08 2.38
CA ILE A 148 -7.25 -12.42 1.82
C ILE A 148 -6.70 -13.38 2.87
N ASN A 149 -7.38 -14.50 3.10
CA ASN A 149 -6.86 -15.53 3.99
C ASN A 149 -5.57 -16.11 3.42
N PRO A 150 -4.42 -15.95 4.10
CA PRO A 150 -3.14 -16.46 3.58
C PRO A 150 -3.15 -17.97 3.32
N ALA A 151 -3.93 -18.73 4.08
CA ALA A 151 -4.06 -20.18 3.91
C ALA A 151 -4.76 -20.56 2.59
N ALA A 152 -5.52 -19.65 1.99
CA ALA A 152 -6.19 -19.88 0.70
C ALA A 152 -5.25 -19.63 -0.50
N LEU A 153 -4.06 -19.09 -0.25
CA LEU A 153 -3.09 -18.82 -1.31
C LEU A 153 -2.22 -20.03 -1.58
N THR A 154 -2.14 -20.42 -2.85
CA THR A 154 -1.12 -21.34 -3.31
C THR A 154 -0.07 -20.54 -4.05
N LEU A 155 1.05 -20.28 -3.39
CA LEU A 155 2.18 -19.65 -4.03
C LEU A 155 2.91 -20.70 -4.87
N PRO A 156 3.23 -20.39 -6.14
CA PRO A 156 4.07 -21.28 -6.91
C PRO A 156 5.41 -21.43 -6.20
N SER A 157 5.89 -22.66 -6.07
CA SER A 157 7.26 -22.90 -5.62
C SER A 157 8.19 -22.29 -6.64
N VAL A 158 8.80 -21.17 -6.29
CA VAL A 158 9.88 -20.62 -7.08
C VAL A 158 11.07 -21.53 -6.86
N PRO A 159 11.63 -22.17 -7.90
CA PRO A 159 12.89 -22.86 -7.73
C PRO A 159 13.90 -21.84 -7.21
N LEU A 160 14.50 -22.12 -6.07
CA LEU A 160 15.63 -21.35 -5.61
C LEU A 160 16.66 -21.39 -6.76
N ALA A 161 16.86 -20.27 -7.41
CA ALA A 161 17.92 -20.14 -8.36
C ALA A 161 19.23 -20.43 -7.61
N ALA A 162 19.85 -21.48 -8.00
CA ALA A 162 21.13 -21.86 -7.45
C ALA A 162 22.19 -20.79 -7.78
#